data_b309471405751da2122470a48426bc1e
#
_entry.id   b309471405751da2122470a48426bc1e
#
_cell.length_a   1.000
_cell.length_b   1.000
_cell.length_c   1.000
_cell.angle_alpha   90.00
_cell.angle_beta   90.00
_cell.angle_gamma   90.00
#
_symmetry.space_group_name_H-M   'P 1'
#
loop_
_entity.id
_entity.type
_entity.pdbx_description
1 polymer ?
#
loop_
_entity_poly.entity_id
_entity_poly.type
_entity_poly.pdbx_seq_one_letter_code
_entity_poly.pdbx_strand_id
1 'polypeptide(L)'
;MSEQRDKNLWIFNAGNSFAGNPKWMFEYIIRHHKEIKPVWMCYNADTMNYVHKLGYEAELYRSSKGKDVMKKAGVYVVEMCKEVFQPELSGITVLNLWHGVGCKSIERKVTDGFLQERIAKKYIQNNDILRNNQLF
;
A
#
# COMPACT_ATOMS: atom_id res chain seq x y z
N MET A 1 12.62 -7.24 19.49
CA MET A 1 11.29 -6.66 19.82
C MET A 1 10.73 -6.02 18.57
N SER A 2 9.56 -6.43 18.12
CA SER A 2 8.88 -5.71 17.04
C SER A 2 8.45 -4.35 17.58
N GLU A 3 8.99 -3.26 17.04
CA GLU A 3 8.49 -1.92 17.34
C GLU A 3 6.98 -1.90 17.05
N GLN A 4 6.20 -1.47 18.02
CA GLN A 4 4.76 -1.38 17.88
C GLN A 4 4.45 -0.32 16.83
N ARG A 5 3.76 -0.71 15.75
CA ARG A 5 3.37 0.18 14.66
C ARG A 5 2.37 1.24 15.15
N ASP A 6 2.52 2.46 14.65
CA ASP A 6 1.61 3.57 14.92
C ASP A 6 0.30 3.38 14.14
N LYS A 7 -0.78 3.07 14.85
CA LYS A 7 -2.11 2.84 14.28
C LYS A 7 -2.69 4.07 13.56
N ASN A 8 -2.20 5.25 13.88
CA ASN A 8 -2.66 6.51 13.30
C ASN A 8 -1.78 6.98 12.12
N LEU A 9 -0.64 6.35 11.89
CA LEU A 9 0.19 6.61 10.72
C LEU A 9 -0.23 5.67 9.59
N TRP A 10 -0.82 6.23 8.55
CA TRP A 10 -1.31 5.48 7.39
C TRP A 10 -0.52 5.87 6.15
N ILE A 11 -0.06 4.90 5.39
CA ILE A 11 0.62 5.11 4.12
C ILE A 11 -0.26 4.68 2.95
N PHE A 12 -0.12 5.38 1.84
CA PHE A 12 -0.97 5.23 0.65
C PHE A 12 -0.12 5.13 -0.62
N ASN A 13 -0.57 4.35 -1.57
CA ASN A 13 0.01 4.31 -2.91
C ASN A 13 -1.01 3.83 -3.95
N ALA A 14 -0.89 4.34 -5.17
CA ALA A 14 -1.58 3.88 -6.37
C ALA A 14 -0.59 3.81 -7.55
N GLY A 15 0.47 3.00 -7.43
CA GLY A 15 1.52 2.90 -8.44
C GLY A 15 2.35 4.18 -8.58
N ASN A 16 2.55 4.64 -9.80
CA ASN A 16 3.45 5.76 -10.10
C ASN A 16 2.77 7.14 -10.05
N SER A 17 1.53 7.24 -9.62
CA SER A 17 0.76 8.48 -9.66
C SER A 17 -0.02 8.73 -8.37
N PHE A 18 -0.42 9.97 -8.17
CA PHE A 18 -1.39 10.37 -7.14
C PHE A 18 -2.79 10.31 -7.72
N ALA A 19 -3.41 9.13 -7.68
CA ALA A 19 -4.67 8.84 -8.38
C ALA A 19 -5.42 7.67 -7.74
N GLY A 20 -6.53 7.27 -8.36
CA GLY A 20 -7.30 6.07 -8.01
C GLY A 20 -8.04 6.13 -6.68
N ASN A 21 -8.53 4.99 -6.24
CA ASN A 21 -9.29 4.89 -4.98
C ASN A 21 -8.47 5.28 -3.75
N PRO A 22 -7.17 4.96 -3.64
CA PRO A 22 -6.35 5.42 -2.53
C PRO A 22 -6.27 6.94 -2.41
N LYS A 23 -6.23 7.69 -3.54
CA LYS A 23 -6.25 9.16 -3.52
C LYS A 23 -7.53 9.70 -2.89
N TRP A 24 -8.69 9.19 -3.28
CA TRP A 24 -9.95 9.66 -2.75
C TRP A 24 -10.08 9.39 -1.25
N MET A 25 -9.65 8.23 -0.80
CA MET A 25 -9.61 7.90 0.63
C MET A 25 -8.60 8.77 1.39
N PHE A 26 -7.42 9.02 0.83
CA PHE A 26 -6.40 9.91 1.40
C PHE A 26 -6.95 11.33 1.64
N GLU A 27 -7.57 11.92 0.63
CA GLU A 27 -8.17 13.25 0.74
C GLU A 27 -9.36 13.29 1.71
N TYR A 28 -10.18 12.23 1.75
CA TYR A 28 -11.25 12.09 2.71
C TYR A 28 -10.72 12.07 4.15
N ILE A 29 -9.69 11.30 4.42
CA ILE A 29 -9.06 11.22 5.75
C ILE A 29 -8.50 12.57 6.17
N ILE A 30 -7.81 13.29 5.30
CA ILE A 30 -7.30 14.64 5.62
C ILE A 30 -8.41 15.59 6.05
N ARG A 31 -9.57 15.49 5.42
CA ARG A 31 -10.71 16.38 5.72
C ARG A 31 -11.46 15.99 7.00
N HIS A 32 -11.60 14.70 7.28
CA HIS A 32 -12.55 14.19 8.27
C HIS A 32 -11.91 13.49 9.47
N HIS A 33 -10.65 13.07 9.39
CA HIS A 33 -9.97 12.25 10.39
C HIS A 33 -8.63 12.84 10.79
N LYS A 34 -8.67 13.91 11.60
CA LYS A 34 -7.46 14.65 12.02
C LYS A 34 -6.51 13.84 12.93
N GLU A 35 -7.00 12.76 13.54
CA GLU A 35 -6.22 11.82 14.31
C GLU A 35 -5.32 10.93 13.46
N ILE A 36 -5.64 10.76 12.17
CA ILE A 36 -4.84 9.95 11.23
C ILE A 36 -3.84 10.84 10.52
N LYS A 37 -2.62 10.37 10.39
CA LYS A 37 -1.52 11.00 9.66
C LYS A 37 -1.30 10.27 8.34
N PRO A 38 -1.91 10.71 7.23
CA PRO A 38 -1.73 10.08 5.94
C PRO A 38 -0.45 10.55 5.26
N VAL A 39 0.33 9.62 4.72
CA VAL A 39 1.54 9.88 3.93
C VAL A 39 1.42 9.15 2.60
N TRP A 40 1.61 9.86 1.49
CA TRP A 40 1.64 9.25 0.16
C TRP A 40 3.03 8.70 -0.15
N MET A 41 3.11 7.42 -0.48
CA MET A 41 4.38 6.78 -0.85
C MET A 41 4.59 6.86 -2.36
N CYS A 42 5.76 7.33 -2.77
CA CYS A 42 6.08 7.60 -4.17
C CYS A 42 7.25 6.75 -4.67
N TYR A 43 7.18 6.32 -5.94
CA TYR A 43 8.30 5.67 -6.63
C TYR A 43 9.26 6.67 -7.27
N ASN A 44 8.79 7.88 -7.56
CA ASN A 44 9.56 8.92 -8.25
C ASN A 44 9.38 10.30 -7.60
N ALA A 45 10.35 11.16 -7.84
CA ALA A 45 10.38 12.51 -7.27
C ALA A 45 9.30 13.43 -7.86
N ASP A 46 8.89 13.23 -9.11
CA ASP A 46 7.89 14.09 -9.76
C ASP A 46 6.54 13.94 -9.08
N THR A 47 6.12 12.71 -8.79
CA THR A 47 4.90 12.43 -8.02
C THR A 47 4.98 13.01 -6.61
N MET A 48 6.12 12.84 -5.93
CA MET A 48 6.33 13.38 -4.59
C MET A 48 6.21 14.91 -4.59
N ASN A 49 6.88 15.58 -5.53
CA ASN A 49 6.82 17.03 -5.68
C ASN A 49 5.41 17.53 -5.99
N TYR A 50 4.68 16.79 -6.82
CA TYR A 50 3.29 17.10 -7.11
C TYR A 50 2.41 17.03 -5.86
N VAL A 51 2.54 15.97 -5.07
CA VAL A 51 1.78 15.80 -3.81
C VAL A 51 2.13 16.88 -2.80
N HIS A 52 3.43 17.24 -2.69
CA HIS A 52 3.87 18.34 -1.84
C HIS A 52 3.29 19.70 -2.28
N LYS A 53 3.18 19.96 -3.59
CA LYS A 53 2.54 21.19 -4.11
C LYS A 53 1.05 21.29 -3.74
N LEU A 54 0.39 20.16 -3.52
CA LEU A 54 -0.98 20.12 -3.02
C LEU A 54 -1.09 20.36 -1.51
N GLY A 55 0.05 20.51 -0.81
CA GLY A 55 0.10 20.69 0.63
C GLY A 55 0.01 19.39 1.44
N TYR A 56 0.27 18.24 0.83
CA TYR A 56 0.18 16.94 1.45
C TYR A 56 1.54 16.32 1.76
N GLU A 57 1.59 15.41 2.73
CA GLU A 57 2.79 14.66 3.08
C GLU A 57 3.03 13.53 2.09
N ALA A 58 4.26 13.43 1.59
CA ALA A 58 4.68 12.38 0.68
C ALA A 58 6.16 12.02 0.88
N GLU A 59 6.50 10.76 0.66
CA GLU A 59 7.86 10.24 0.80
C GLU A 59 8.19 9.24 -0.31
N LEU A 60 9.47 9.17 -0.65
CA LEU A 60 9.97 8.17 -1.60
C LEU A 60 10.19 6.83 -0.89
N TYR A 61 9.75 5.73 -1.47
CA TYR A 61 9.98 4.38 -0.94
C TYR A 61 11.45 4.08 -0.66
N ARG A 62 12.36 4.55 -1.51
CA ARG A 62 13.79 4.24 -1.43
C ARG A 62 14.56 5.20 -0.55
N SER A 63 13.97 6.29 -0.08
CA SER A 63 14.63 7.22 0.83
C SER A 63 14.73 6.62 2.24
N SER A 64 15.71 7.06 3.01
CA SER A 64 15.83 6.68 4.43
C SER A 64 14.54 7.02 5.20
N LYS A 65 14.04 8.24 5.01
CA LYS A 65 12.80 8.71 5.64
C LYS A 65 11.58 7.88 5.22
N GLY A 66 11.46 7.52 3.93
CA GLY A 66 10.39 6.66 3.44
C GLY A 66 10.43 5.27 4.06
N LYS A 67 11.61 4.68 4.23
CA LYS A 67 11.78 3.40 4.91
C LYS A 67 11.38 3.47 6.39
N ASP A 68 11.73 4.55 7.07
CA ASP A 68 11.34 4.76 8.47
C ASP A 68 9.82 4.94 8.61
N VAL A 69 9.18 5.66 7.69
CA VAL A 69 7.73 5.78 7.64
C VAL A 69 7.07 4.41 7.43
N MET A 70 7.56 3.61 6.48
CA MET A 70 7.03 2.26 6.24
C MET A 70 7.16 1.33 7.46
N LYS A 71 8.26 1.39 8.19
CA LYS A 71 8.46 0.60 9.41
C LYS A 71 7.48 0.98 10.53
N LYS A 72 7.17 2.25 10.65
CA LYS A 72 6.33 2.79 11.73
C LYS A 72 4.84 2.75 11.41
N ALA A 73 4.45 2.84 10.15
CA ALA A 73 3.05 2.89 9.74
C ALA A 73 2.26 1.65 10.18
N GLY A 74 1.04 1.86 10.66
CA GLY A 74 0.13 0.80 11.07
C GLY A 74 -0.75 0.28 9.93
N VAL A 75 -1.08 1.14 8.97
CA VAL A 75 -1.97 0.80 7.84
C VAL A 75 -1.33 1.18 6.52
N TYR A 76 -1.46 0.31 5.53
CA TYR A 76 -1.05 0.56 4.16
C TYR A 76 -2.25 0.41 3.22
N VAL A 77 -2.67 1.51 2.63
CA VAL A 77 -3.78 1.57 1.68
C VAL A 77 -3.25 1.50 0.26
N VAL A 78 -3.67 0.49 -0.47
CA VAL A 78 -3.20 0.20 -1.84
C VAL A 78 -4.34 -0.06 -2.79
N GLU A 79 -4.04 0.04 -4.07
CA GLU A 79 -4.94 -0.34 -5.15
C GLU A 79 -4.64 -1.74 -5.71
N MET A 80 -3.43 -2.23 -5.50
CA MET A 80 -2.97 -3.55 -5.99
C MET A 80 -2.03 -4.23 -4.98
N CYS A 81 -2.15 -5.55 -4.86
CA CYS A 81 -1.33 -6.33 -3.92
C CYS A 81 0.18 -6.30 -4.17
N LYS A 82 0.63 -5.97 -5.39
CA LYS A 82 2.06 -5.96 -5.73
C LYS A 82 2.88 -4.91 -4.98
N GLU A 83 2.25 -3.88 -4.47
CA GLU A 83 2.91 -2.80 -3.73
C GLU A 83 3.33 -3.19 -2.30
N VAL A 84 2.87 -4.32 -1.78
CA VAL A 84 3.12 -4.74 -0.39
C VAL A 84 4.37 -5.59 -0.17
N PHE A 85 5.17 -5.83 -1.21
CA PHE A 85 6.34 -6.72 -1.14
C PHE A 85 7.63 -6.02 -0.73
N GLN A 86 7.62 -5.31 0.40
CA GLN A 86 8.82 -4.68 0.96
C GLN A 86 9.03 -5.15 2.41
N PRO A 87 10.27 -5.49 2.79
CA PRO A 87 10.56 -5.98 4.15
C PRO A 87 10.09 -5.04 5.26
N GLU A 88 10.17 -3.74 5.01
CA GLU A 88 9.73 -2.69 5.93
C GLU A 88 8.23 -2.74 6.25
N LEU A 89 7.45 -3.41 5.40
CA LEU A 89 5.99 -3.53 5.54
C LEU A 89 5.55 -4.80 6.29
N SER A 90 6.48 -5.61 6.75
CA SER A 90 6.16 -6.83 7.51
C SER A 90 5.28 -6.52 8.72
N GLY A 91 4.15 -7.22 8.86
CA GLY A 91 3.20 -7.04 9.96
C GLY A 91 2.30 -5.81 9.88
N ILE A 92 2.35 -5.02 8.79
CA ILE A 92 1.43 -3.91 8.57
C ILE A 92 0.02 -4.41 8.21
N THR A 93 -1.01 -3.67 8.59
CA THR A 93 -2.37 -3.93 8.09
C THR A 93 -2.51 -3.37 6.68
N VAL A 94 -2.86 -4.20 5.71
CA VAL A 94 -3.04 -3.79 4.32
C VAL A 94 -4.53 -3.66 4.00
N LEU A 95 -4.93 -2.46 3.57
CA LEU A 95 -6.25 -2.19 3.03
C LEU A 95 -6.14 -2.07 1.51
N ASN A 96 -6.65 -3.06 0.80
CA ASN A 96 -6.65 -3.08 -0.66
C ASN A 96 -7.99 -2.57 -1.18
N LEU A 97 -8.01 -1.36 -1.72
CA LEU A 97 -9.23 -0.75 -2.25
C LEU A 97 -9.57 -1.22 -3.65
N TRP A 98 -8.63 -1.91 -4.32
CA TRP A 98 -8.81 -2.35 -5.70
C TRP A 98 -9.17 -1.19 -6.64
N HIS A 99 -9.48 -1.48 -7.89
CA HIS A 99 -9.81 -0.47 -8.90
C HIS A 99 -11.14 -0.74 -9.61
N GLY A 100 -11.98 -1.59 -9.05
CA GLY A 100 -13.31 -1.90 -9.56
C GLY A 100 -13.67 -3.37 -9.45
N VAL A 101 -14.89 -3.72 -9.85
CA VAL A 101 -15.35 -5.10 -9.88
C VAL A 101 -14.65 -5.86 -11.00
N GLY A 102 -13.97 -6.95 -10.67
CA GLY A 102 -13.27 -7.80 -11.62
C GLY A 102 -14.25 -8.60 -12.49
N CYS A 103 -14.05 -8.56 -13.80
CA CYS A 103 -14.77 -9.40 -14.76
C CYS A 103 -14.01 -10.69 -15.12
N LYS A 104 -12.85 -10.93 -14.54
CA LYS A 104 -11.98 -12.09 -14.77
C LYS A 104 -11.67 -12.80 -13.46
N SER A 105 -11.36 -14.08 -13.54
CA SER A 105 -10.76 -14.81 -12.42
C SER A 105 -9.37 -14.25 -12.12
N ILE A 106 -9.10 -13.94 -10.86
CA ILE A 106 -7.86 -13.31 -10.43
C ILE A 106 -7.32 -14.02 -9.19
N GLU A 107 -6.01 -13.91 -9.01
CA GLU A 107 -5.28 -14.44 -7.85
C GLU A 107 -5.62 -15.91 -7.57
N ARG A 108 -6.09 -16.25 -6.39
CA ARG A 108 -6.40 -17.63 -5.97
C ARG A 108 -7.56 -18.28 -6.73
N LYS A 109 -8.35 -17.51 -7.47
CA LYS A 109 -9.42 -18.05 -8.32
C LYS A 109 -8.92 -18.53 -9.69
N VAL A 110 -7.66 -18.27 -10.02
CA VAL A 110 -7.02 -18.83 -11.22
C VAL A 110 -6.53 -20.24 -10.87
N THR A 111 -7.24 -21.24 -11.36
CA THR A 111 -7.04 -22.66 -11.00
C THR A 111 -6.23 -23.48 -11.99
N ASP A 112 -5.90 -22.90 -13.13
CA ASP A 112 -5.19 -23.59 -14.21
C ASP A 112 -4.27 -22.70 -15.03
N GLY A 113 -3.42 -23.34 -15.83
CA GLY A 113 -2.54 -22.68 -16.78
C GLY A 113 -1.32 -21.98 -16.19
N PHE A 114 -0.56 -21.34 -17.07
CA PHE A 114 0.70 -20.66 -16.74
C PHE A 114 0.56 -19.58 -15.65
N LEU A 115 -0.55 -18.87 -15.62
CA LEU A 115 -0.80 -17.84 -14.60
C LEU A 115 -0.96 -18.45 -13.21
N GLN A 116 -1.57 -19.62 -13.10
CA GLN A 116 -1.73 -20.32 -11.83
C GLN A 116 -0.38 -20.64 -11.19
N GLU A 117 0.58 -21.14 -11.96
CA GLU A 117 1.92 -21.43 -11.43
C GLU A 117 2.65 -20.18 -10.93
N ARG A 118 2.54 -19.06 -11.66
CA ARG A 118 3.14 -17.78 -11.24
C ARG A 118 2.50 -17.25 -9.96
N ILE A 119 1.19 -17.36 -9.83
CA ILE A 119 0.45 -16.93 -8.65
C ILE A 119 0.81 -17.82 -7.45
N ALA A 120 0.88 -19.12 -7.63
CA ALA A 120 1.29 -20.06 -6.59
C ALA A 120 2.71 -19.74 -6.06
N LYS A 121 3.67 -19.50 -6.96
CA LYS A 121 5.03 -19.08 -6.57
C LYS A 121 5.02 -17.79 -5.78
N LYS A 122 4.27 -16.79 -6.21
CA LYS A 122 4.13 -15.50 -5.52
C LYS A 122 3.64 -15.68 -4.08
N TYR A 123 2.61 -16.51 -3.88
CA TYR A 123 2.07 -16.78 -2.55
C TYR A 123 3.01 -17.59 -1.66
N ILE A 124 3.77 -18.52 -2.22
CA ILE A 124 4.78 -19.28 -1.49
C ILE A 124 5.93 -18.38 -1.03
N GLN A 125 6.45 -17.54 -1.93
CA GLN A 125 7.61 -16.69 -1.66
C GLN A 125 7.29 -15.51 -0.71
N ASN A 126 6.05 -15.04 -0.68
CA ASN A 126 5.64 -13.85 0.07
C ASN A 126 4.60 -14.17 1.14
N ASN A 127 4.64 -15.38 1.66
CA ASN A 127 3.62 -15.93 2.54
C ASN A 127 3.36 -15.08 3.80
N ASP A 128 4.42 -14.53 4.39
CA ASP A 128 4.32 -13.76 5.64
C ASP A 128 3.69 -12.37 5.44
N ILE A 129 3.88 -11.78 4.26
CA ILE A 129 3.32 -10.45 3.93
C ILE A 129 1.84 -10.57 3.56
N LEU A 130 1.45 -11.65 2.88
CA LEU A 130 0.09 -11.84 2.37
C LEU A 130 -0.87 -12.50 3.35
N ARG A 131 -0.36 -13.14 4.40
CA ARG A 131 -1.18 -14.00 5.28
C ARG A 131 -2.06 -13.26 6.27
N ASN A 132 -1.63 -12.16 6.79
CA ASN A 132 -2.13 -11.81 8.11
C ASN A 132 -2.97 -10.54 8.22
N ASN A 133 -3.04 -9.66 7.22
CA ASN A 133 -3.68 -8.37 7.45
C ASN A 133 -4.28 -7.71 6.20
N GLN A 134 -4.72 -8.49 5.22
CA GLN A 134 -5.40 -7.93 4.05
C GLN A 134 -6.90 -7.78 4.30
N LEU A 135 -7.35 -6.54 4.22
CA LEU A 135 -8.76 -6.17 4.13
C LEU A 135 -9.06 -5.79 2.66
N PHE A 136 -10.13 -6.32 2.14
CA PHE A 136 -10.63 -6.00 0.79
C PHE A 136 -11.93 -5.23 0.90
#